data_678cec3451b7890599c67423a55243ff
#
_entry.id   678cec3451b7890599c67423a55243ff
#
_cell.length_a   1.000
_cell.length_b   1.000
_cell.length_c   1.000
_cell.angle_alpha   90.00
_cell.angle_beta   90.00
_cell.angle_gamma   90.00
#
_symmetry.space_group_name_H-M   'P 1'
#
loop_
_entity.id
_entity.type
_entity.pdbx_description
1 polymer ?
#
loop_
_entity_poly.entity_id
_entity_poly.type
_entity_poly.pdbx_seq_one_letter_code
_entity_poly.pdbx_strand_id
1 'polypeptide(L)'
;MQRLPILLLVSGERNTGKTTFLNFLKLIFEANVTFNTNEDFRSQFNDDWTGKLLVCVDEVLLNRREDSERIKNLSTARSYKAEAKGRDRREVEFFGKFVLCSNNERNPVLIEAGETRYWVRRVPPLTQDNQNLLVDMRRELPGFLFFLLHRELSTKEE
;
A
#
# COMPACT_ATOMS: atom_id res chain seq x y z
N MET A 1 -6.95 17.24 3.92
CA MET A 1 -6.72 16.00 3.16
C MET A 1 -7.35 14.84 3.95
N GLN A 2 -8.29 14.14 3.36
CA GLN A 2 -8.98 13.02 4.02
C GLN A 2 -8.00 11.89 4.34
N ARG A 3 -8.10 11.34 5.55
CA ARG A 3 -7.25 10.22 5.96
C ARG A 3 -7.79 8.93 5.37
N LEU A 4 -7.10 8.37 4.39
CA LEU A 4 -7.44 7.06 3.85
C LEU A 4 -6.89 5.96 4.77
N PRO A 5 -7.62 4.87 4.95
CA PRO A 5 -7.14 3.73 5.72
C PRO A 5 -5.95 3.05 5.05
N ILE A 6 -5.19 2.30 5.83
CA ILE A 6 -4.16 1.39 5.34
C ILE A 6 -4.87 0.22 4.68
N LEU A 7 -4.68 0.01 3.38
CA LEU A 7 -5.23 -1.15 2.70
C LEU A 7 -4.37 -2.38 2.98
N LEU A 8 -4.96 -3.43 3.55
CA LEU A 8 -4.29 -4.70 3.82
C LEU A 8 -5.00 -5.82 3.07
N LEU A 9 -4.33 -6.37 2.06
CA LEU A 9 -4.78 -7.52 1.28
C LEU A 9 -4.18 -8.80 1.84
N VAL A 10 -5.01 -9.73 2.26
CA VAL A 10 -4.57 -11.01 2.85
C VAL A 10 -5.13 -12.19 2.08
N SER A 11 -4.35 -13.28 2.03
CA SER A 11 -4.81 -14.58 1.56
C SER A 11 -4.01 -15.69 2.24
N GLY A 12 -4.62 -16.87 2.42
CA GLY A 12 -3.93 -18.07 2.89
C GLY A 12 -3.11 -18.75 1.79
N GLU A 13 -3.32 -18.37 0.55
CA GLU A 13 -2.70 -18.97 -0.63
C GLU A 13 -1.83 -17.98 -1.38
N ARG A 14 -0.88 -18.53 -2.12
CA ARG A 14 -0.08 -17.76 -3.10
C ARG A 14 -0.85 -17.64 -4.41
N ASN A 15 -0.36 -16.79 -5.31
CA ASN A 15 -0.92 -16.60 -6.67
C ASN A 15 -2.40 -16.18 -6.68
N THR A 16 -2.79 -15.32 -5.75
CA THR A 16 -4.17 -14.79 -5.68
C THR A 16 -4.31 -13.42 -6.33
N GLY A 17 -3.29 -12.94 -7.05
CA GLY A 17 -3.32 -11.65 -7.75
C GLY A 17 -2.97 -10.42 -6.90
N LYS A 18 -2.52 -10.56 -5.64
CA LYS A 18 -2.14 -9.41 -4.79
C LYS A 18 -1.01 -8.60 -5.41
N THR A 19 0.08 -9.24 -5.81
CA THR A 19 1.20 -8.58 -6.49
C THR A 19 0.77 -7.99 -7.84
N THR A 20 -0.13 -8.65 -8.56
CA THR A 20 -0.73 -8.11 -9.79
C THR A 20 -1.51 -6.82 -9.52
N PHE A 21 -2.25 -6.77 -8.41
CA PHE A 21 -2.93 -5.54 -7.99
C PHE A 21 -1.94 -4.41 -7.67
N LEU A 22 -0.83 -4.70 -6.98
CA LEU A 22 0.22 -3.70 -6.74
C LEU A 22 0.82 -3.18 -8.06
N ASN A 23 1.08 -4.08 -9.01
CA ASN A 23 1.55 -3.71 -10.34
C ASN A 23 0.53 -2.88 -11.12
N PHE A 24 -0.76 -3.16 -10.97
CA PHE A 24 -1.83 -2.32 -11.52
C PHE A 24 -1.82 -0.91 -10.92
N LEU A 25 -1.65 -0.77 -9.61
CA LEU A 25 -1.45 0.54 -9.00
C LEU A 25 -0.23 1.27 -9.57
N LYS A 26 0.85 0.52 -9.84
CA LYS A 26 2.04 1.08 -10.50
C LYS A 26 1.77 1.55 -11.92
N LEU A 27 0.88 0.90 -12.68
CA LEU A 27 0.46 1.36 -14.00
C LEU A 27 -0.31 2.70 -13.92
N ILE A 28 -1.12 2.90 -12.87
CA ILE A 28 -1.91 4.12 -12.68
C ILE A 28 -1.03 5.29 -12.20
N PHE A 29 -0.22 5.06 -11.17
CA PHE A 29 0.47 6.12 -10.44
C PHE A 29 1.96 6.26 -10.81
N GLU A 30 2.48 5.36 -11.62
CA GLU A 30 3.84 5.38 -12.19
C GLU A 30 4.94 5.62 -11.14
N ALA A 31 5.69 6.71 -11.28
CA ALA A 31 6.78 7.07 -10.38
C ALA A 31 6.32 7.44 -8.95
N ASN A 32 5.01 7.64 -8.75
CA ASN A 32 4.44 7.98 -7.45
C ASN A 32 4.16 6.75 -6.55
N VAL A 33 4.53 5.55 -6.99
CA VAL A 33 4.45 4.30 -6.21
C VAL A 33 5.85 3.78 -5.94
N THR A 34 6.12 3.41 -4.69
CA THR A 34 7.32 2.64 -4.32
C THR A 34 6.92 1.27 -3.79
N PHE A 35 7.72 0.25 -4.13
CA PHE A 35 7.58 -1.11 -3.62
C PHE A 35 8.67 -1.37 -2.60
N ASN A 36 8.28 -1.97 -1.50
CA ASN A 36 9.16 -2.24 -0.38
C ASN A 36 9.00 -3.69 0.07
N THR A 37 10.06 -4.25 0.59
CA THR A 37 10.06 -5.49 1.37
C THR A 37 9.85 -5.18 2.85
N ASN A 38 9.73 -6.22 3.69
CA ASN A 38 9.73 -6.04 5.15
C ASN A 38 11.03 -5.41 5.67
N GLU A 39 12.16 -5.72 5.04
CA GLU A 39 13.47 -5.18 5.42
C GLU A 39 13.54 -3.68 5.09
N ASP A 40 13.10 -3.28 3.90
CA ASP A 40 13.02 -1.87 3.51
C ASP A 40 12.11 -1.11 4.46
N PHE A 41 10.94 -1.67 4.80
CA PHE A 41 10.02 -1.05 5.75
C PHE A 41 10.63 -0.86 7.14
N ARG A 42 11.45 -1.80 7.61
CA ARG A 42 12.15 -1.72 8.90
C ARG A 42 13.42 -0.87 8.86
N SER A 43 13.96 -0.64 7.67
CA SER A 43 15.17 0.15 7.49
C SER A 43 14.99 1.58 8.01
N GLN A 44 16.08 2.18 8.46
CA GLN A 44 16.15 3.62 8.69
C GLN A 44 16.24 4.40 7.37
N PHE A 45 16.76 3.77 6.30
CA PHE A 45 16.88 4.39 4.97
C PHE A 45 15.53 4.31 4.25
N ASN A 46 14.86 5.43 4.17
CA ASN A 46 13.47 5.54 3.69
C ASN A 46 13.29 6.74 2.73
N ASP A 47 14.36 7.25 2.15
CA ASP A 47 14.30 8.40 1.23
C ASP A 47 13.51 8.11 -0.05
N ASP A 48 13.38 6.83 -0.42
CA ASP A 48 12.57 6.36 -1.55
C ASP A 48 11.06 6.57 -1.37
N TRP A 49 10.60 6.86 -0.15
CA TRP A 49 9.20 7.23 0.13
C TRP A 49 8.90 8.72 -0.13
N THR A 50 9.96 9.53 -0.29
CA THR A 50 9.83 10.97 -0.52
C THR A 50 9.05 11.25 -1.80
N GLY A 51 7.98 12.03 -1.70
CA GLY A 51 7.13 12.40 -2.82
C GLY A 51 6.25 11.28 -3.38
N LYS A 52 6.14 10.13 -2.69
CA LYS A 52 5.29 9.02 -3.14
C LYS A 52 3.85 9.15 -2.65
N LEU A 53 2.91 8.81 -3.52
CA LEU A 53 1.49 8.70 -3.18
C LEU A 53 1.17 7.35 -2.52
N LEU A 54 1.83 6.28 -2.97
CA LEU A 54 1.63 4.94 -2.45
C LEU A 54 2.96 4.32 -2.04
N VAL A 55 2.98 3.78 -0.81
CA VAL A 55 4.04 2.95 -0.26
C VAL A 55 3.50 1.54 -0.15
N CYS A 56 3.89 0.69 -1.09
CA CYS A 56 3.44 -0.69 -1.18
C CYS A 56 4.45 -1.61 -0.49
N VAL A 57 3.97 -2.53 0.36
CA VAL A 57 4.79 -3.58 0.97
C VAL A 57 4.20 -4.92 0.57
N ASP A 58 4.94 -5.69 -0.22
CA ASP A 58 4.56 -7.05 -0.60
C ASP A 58 5.12 -8.07 0.39
N GLU A 59 4.41 -9.19 0.54
CA GLU A 59 4.71 -10.25 1.49
C GLU A 59 4.92 -9.75 2.94
N VAL A 60 4.07 -8.81 3.36
CA VAL A 60 4.21 -8.16 4.67
C VAL A 60 4.06 -9.16 5.82
N LEU A 61 4.98 -9.06 6.78
CA LEU A 61 4.93 -9.72 8.08
C LEU A 61 5.37 -8.73 9.16
N LEU A 62 4.47 -7.83 9.53
CA LEU A 62 4.69 -6.80 10.56
C LEU A 62 4.06 -7.24 11.88
N ASN A 63 4.56 -8.35 12.42
CA ASN A 63 4.03 -8.99 13.62
C ASN A 63 4.68 -8.50 14.92
N ARG A 64 5.61 -7.55 14.84
CA ARG A 64 6.22 -6.89 16.00
C ARG A 64 5.42 -5.65 16.36
N ARG A 65 5.38 -5.32 17.63
CA ARG A 65 4.71 -4.13 18.14
C ARG A 65 5.32 -2.85 17.55
N GLU A 66 6.63 -2.80 17.42
CA GLU A 66 7.35 -1.66 16.84
C GLU A 66 6.94 -1.40 15.39
N ASP A 67 6.77 -2.46 14.59
CA ASP A 67 6.34 -2.36 13.19
C ASP A 67 4.91 -1.77 13.10
N SER A 68 4.02 -2.27 13.96
CA SER A 68 2.63 -1.79 14.04
C SER A 68 2.56 -0.33 14.46
N GLU A 69 3.30 0.05 15.49
CA GLU A 69 3.36 1.45 15.94
C GLU A 69 3.96 2.37 14.85
N ARG A 70 5.02 1.92 14.17
CA ARG A 70 5.63 2.69 13.09
C ARG A 70 4.64 2.99 11.98
N ILE A 71 3.90 1.99 11.49
CA ILE A 71 2.94 2.20 10.40
C ILE A 71 1.76 3.06 10.84
N LYS A 72 1.26 2.89 12.07
CA LYS A 72 0.21 3.72 12.65
C LYS A 72 0.64 5.19 12.71
N ASN A 73 1.85 5.45 13.19
CA ASN A 73 2.41 6.79 13.29
C ASN A 73 2.56 7.42 11.91
N LEU A 74 3.15 6.71 10.94
CA LEU A 74 3.35 7.20 9.59
C LEU A 74 2.02 7.42 8.85
N SER A 75 1.01 6.57 9.06
CA SER A 75 -0.30 6.72 8.40
C SER A 75 -1.04 8.01 8.76
N THR A 76 -0.68 8.62 9.90
CA THR A 76 -1.27 9.86 10.41
C THR A 76 -0.31 11.05 10.39
N ALA A 77 0.97 10.82 10.11
CA ALA A 77 2.00 11.85 10.06
C ALA A 77 1.76 12.83 8.89
N ARG A 78 2.16 14.08 9.09
CA ARG A 78 2.23 15.09 8.03
C ARG A 78 3.65 15.22 7.47
N SER A 79 4.64 14.83 8.26
CA SER A 79 6.05 14.82 7.87
C SER A 79 6.75 13.61 8.50
N TYR A 80 7.88 13.24 7.94
CA TYR A 80 8.77 12.24 8.51
C TYR A 80 10.23 12.60 8.25
N LYS A 81 11.14 11.93 8.98
CA LYS A 81 12.59 12.07 8.78
C LYS A 81 13.04 11.13 7.67
N ALA A 82 13.25 11.67 6.47
CA ALA A 82 13.83 10.93 5.36
C ALA A 82 15.34 10.79 5.55
N GLU A 83 15.85 9.60 5.33
CA GLU A 83 17.28 9.28 5.43
C GLU A 83 17.73 8.49 4.19
N ALA A 84 18.66 9.05 3.43
CA ALA A 84 19.36 8.37 2.36
C ALA A 84 20.72 7.88 2.87
N LYS A 85 21.23 6.78 2.33
CA LYS A 85 22.54 6.23 2.71
C LYS A 85 23.64 7.26 2.48
N GLY A 86 24.38 7.61 3.53
CA GLY A 86 25.49 8.58 3.47
C GLY A 86 25.06 10.05 3.39
N ARG A 87 23.82 10.37 3.74
CA ARG A 87 23.31 11.75 3.83
C ARG A 87 22.66 11.99 5.18
N ASP A 88 22.68 13.26 5.61
CA ASP A 88 21.98 13.68 6.82
C ASP A 88 20.46 13.52 6.67
N ARG A 89 19.80 13.26 7.80
CA ARG A 89 18.34 13.20 7.88
C ARG A 89 17.76 14.57 7.58
N ARG A 90 16.72 14.56 6.75
CA ARG A 90 15.94 15.76 6.45
C ARG A 90 14.46 15.52 6.74
N GLU A 91 13.78 16.53 7.25
CA GLU A 91 12.35 16.48 7.38
C GLU A 91 11.68 16.74 6.03
N VAL A 92 10.76 15.86 5.65
CA VAL A 92 10.00 15.94 4.40
C VAL A 92 8.52 15.76 4.67
N GLU A 93 7.70 16.39 3.85
CA GLU A 93 6.26 16.20 3.88
C GLU A 93 5.89 14.75 3.52
N PHE A 94 4.91 14.17 4.25
CA PHE A 94 4.45 12.80 4.03
C PHE A 94 2.96 12.78 3.76
N PHE A 95 2.61 12.35 2.57
CA PHE A 95 1.23 12.16 2.14
C PHE A 95 0.98 10.74 1.59
N GLY A 96 1.99 9.91 1.64
CA GLY A 96 1.94 8.52 1.19
C GLY A 96 0.88 7.71 1.91
N LYS A 97 0.23 6.80 1.19
CA LYS A 97 -0.72 5.83 1.73
C LYS A 97 -0.13 4.44 1.62
N PHE A 98 -0.38 3.63 2.65
CA PHE A 98 0.15 2.27 2.70
C PHE A 98 -0.80 1.28 2.04
N VAL A 99 -0.23 0.42 1.20
CA VAL A 99 -0.89 -0.76 0.63
C VAL A 99 -0.04 -1.98 0.97
N LEU A 100 -0.60 -2.88 1.76
CA LEU A 100 0.09 -4.03 2.31
C LEU A 100 -0.49 -5.30 1.71
N CYS A 101 0.36 -6.25 1.33
CA CYS A 101 -0.05 -7.58 0.87
C CYS A 101 0.60 -8.66 1.74
N SER A 102 -0.16 -9.66 2.16
CA SER A 102 0.36 -10.78 2.93
C SER A 102 -0.23 -12.12 2.50
N ASN A 103 0.60 -13.16 2.57
CA ASN A 103 0.17 -14.55 2.45
C ASN A 103 -0.14 -15.17 3.82
N ASN A 104 -0.07 -14.40 4.90
CA ASN A 104 -0.44 -14.82 6.25
C ASN A 104 -1.79 -14.20 6.61
N GLU A 105 -2.87 -15.00 6.58
CA GLU A 105 -4.21 -14.54 6.94
C GLU A 105 -4.40 -14.32 8.44
N ARG A 106 -3.64 -15.01 9.27
CA ARG A 106 -3.87 -15.01 10.73
C ARG A 106 -3.26 -13.78 11.40
N ASN A 107 -1.99 -13.51 11.13
CA ASN A 107 -1.24 -12.44 11.79
C ASN A 107 -0.28 -11.72 10.82
N PRO A 108 -0.77 -11.07 9.76
CA PRO A 108 0.10 -10.35 8.82
C PRO A 108 0.68 -9.07 9.43
N VAL A 109 -0.13 -8.44 10.29
CA VAL A 109 0.18 -7.22 11.04
C VAL A 109 -0.46 -7.36 12.42
N LEU A 110 0.21 -6.86 13.45
CA LEU A 110 -0.38 -6.78 14.78
C LEU A 110 -1.45 -5.67 14.81
N ILE A 111 -2.72 -6.08 14.74
CA ILE A 111 -3.86 -5.16 14.79
C ILE A 111 -4.56 -5.35 16.15
N GLU A 112 -4.58 -4.31 16.96
CA GLU A 112 -5.24 -4.30 18.25
C GLU A 112 -6.76 -4.18 18.11
N ALA A 113 -7.50 -4.67 19.10
CA ALA A 113 -8.95 -4.53 19.12
C ALA A 113 -9.36 -3.05 19.11
N GLY A 114 -10.32 -2.70 18.25
CA GLY A 114 -10.78 -1.31 18.09
C GLY A 114 -9.93 -0.45 17.14
N GLU A 115 -8.90 -1.00 16.51
CA GLU A 115 -8.11 -0.26 15.53
C GLU A 115 -8.89 -0.05 14.21
N THR A 116 -9.09 1.20 13.82
CA THR A 116 -9.91 1.60 12.68
C THR A 116 -9.09 2.05 11.45
N ARG A 117 -7.77 2.13 11.57
CA ARG A 117 -6.89 2.61 10.49
C ARG A 117 -6.70 1.61 9.36
N TYR A 118 -7.07 0.33 9.57
CA TYR A 118 -6.88 -0.73 8.58
C TYR A 118 -8.18 -1.06 7.85
N TRP A 119 -8.09 -1.13 6.54
CA TRP A 119 -9.11 -1.72 5.70
C TRP A 119 -8.60 -3.09 5.22
N VAL A 120 -9.01 -4.14 5.92
CA VAL A 120 -8.56 -5.50 5.65
C VAL A 120 -9.48 -6.15 4.62
N ARG A 121 -8.90 -6.67 3.54
CA ARG A 121 -9.61 -7.39 2.49
C ARG A 121 -8.98 -8.76 2.29
N ARG A 122 -9.81 -9.80 2.41
CA ARG A 122 -9.43 -11.16 2.04
C ARG A 122 -9.52 -11.30 0.54
N VAL A 123 -8.44 -11.79 -0.08
CA VAL A 123 -8.36 -12.03 -1.52
C VAL A 123 -8.56 -13.53 -1.74
N PRO A 124 -9.64 -13.94 -2.42
CA PRO A 124 -9.87 -15.36 -2.72
C PRO A 124 -8.86 -15.85 -3.75
N PRO A 125 -8.67 -17.18 -3.86
CA PRO A 125 -7.90 -17.79 -4.94
C PRO A 125 -8.45 -17.39 -6.30
N LEU A 126 -7.57 -17.27 -7.30
CA LEU A 126 -7.99 -17.08 -8.68
C LEU A 126 -8.65 -18.35 -9.21
N THR A 127 -9.80 -18.21 -9.85
CA THR A 127 -10.50 -19.31 -10.53
C THR A 127 -9.93 -19.61 -11.91
N GLN A 128 -9.28 -18.61 -12.52
CA GLN A 128 -8.63 -18.72 -13.82
C GLN A 128 -7.35 -17.87 -13.81
N ASP A 129 -6.30 -18.39 -14.43
CA ASP A 129 -5.07 -17.64 -14.64
C ASP A 129 -5.12 -16.95 -16.02
N ASN A 130 -4.79 -15.64 -16.03
CA ASN A 130 -4.62 -14.85 -17.25
C ASN A 130 -3.21 -14.27 -17.27
N GLN A 131 -2.32 -14.90 -18.02
CA GLN A 131 -0.93 -14.44 -18.16
C GLN A 131 -0.81 -13.04 -18.77
N ASN A 132 -1.83 -12.60 -19.51
CA ASN A 132 -1.85 -11.29 -20.16
C ASN A 132 -2.59 -10.21 -19.35
N LEU A 133 -3.03 -10.52 -18.12
CA LEU A 133 -3.89 -9.65 -17.34
C LEU A 133 -3.37 -8.21 -17.22
N LEU A 134 -2.08 -8.01 -16.90
CA LEU A 134 -1.50 -6.66 -16.81
C LEU A 134 -1.44 -5.94 -18.15
N VAL A 135 -1.27 -6.67 -19.25
CA VAL A 135 -1.29 -6.10 -20.63
C VAL A 135 -2.71 -5.62 -20.97
N ASP A 136 -3.70 -6.44 -20.65
CA ASP A 136 -5.11 -6.12 -20.85
C ASP A 136 -5.53 -4.93 -19.98
N MET A 137 -5.17 -4.94 -18.70
CA MET A 137 -5.41 -3.81 -17.80
C MET A 137 -4.78 -2.50 -18.32
N ARG A 138 -3.55 -2.56 -18.85
CA ARG A 138 -2.90 -1.39 -19.45
C ARG A 138 -3.70 -0.84 -20.62
N ARG A 139 -4.25 -1.71 -21.46
CA ARG A 139 -5.08 -1.32 -22.61
C ARG A 139 -6.38 -0.65 -22.20
N GLU A 140 -7.00 -1.15 -21.13
CA GLU A 140 -8.26 -0.64 -20.59
C GLU A 140 -8.09 0.59 -19.68
N LEU A 141 -6.85 0.88 -19.25
CA LEU A 141 -6.56 1.94 -18.28
C LEU A 141 -7.17 3.31 -18.63
N PRO A 142 -7.14 3.80 -19.90
CA PRO A 142 -7.76 5.09 -20.22
C PRO A 142 -9.25 5.14 -19.93
N GLY A 143 -9.99 4.08 -20.26
CA GLY A 143 -11.41 3.96 -19.98
C GLY A 143 -11.71 3.86 -18.48
N PHE A 144 -10.88 3.12 -17.74
CA PHE A 144 -10.99 3.03 -16.29
C PHE A 144 -10.75 4.38 -15.60
N LEU A 145 -9.72 5.12 -16.01
CA LEU A 145 -9.44 6.45 -15.48
C LEU A 145 -10.55 7.44 -15.81
N PHE A 146 -11.09 7.40 -17.03
CA PHE A 146 -12.25 8.19 -17.40
C PHE A 146 -13.44 7.91 -16.49
N PHE A 147 -13.76 6.63 -16.25
CA PHE A 147 -14.81 6.23 -15.31
C PHE A 147 -14.59 6.79 -13.91
N LEU A 148 -13.36 6.68 -13.37
CA LEU A 148 -13.04 7.17 -12.03
C LEU A 148 -13.19 8.69 -11.91
N LEU A 149 -12.77 9.45 -12.92
CA LEU A 149 -12.85 10.92 -12.92
C LEU A 149 -14.28 11.43 -12.98
N HIS A 150 -15.22 10.64 -13.54
CA HIS A 150 -16.63 11.01 -13.67
C HIS A 150 -17.51 10.33 -12.61
N ARG A 151 -16.93 9.54 -11.73
CA ARG A 151 -17.68 8.86 -10.67
C ARG A 151 -18.02 9.83 -9.55
N GLU A 152 -19.29 9.95 -9.25
CA GLU A 152 -19.74 10.62 -8.03
C GLU A 152 -19.44 9.75 -6.80
N LEU A 153 -18.79 10.34 -5.81
CA LEU A 153 -18.53 9.67 -4.53
C LEU A 153 -19.76 9.84 -3.63
N SER A 154 -20.25 8.74 -3.10
CA SER A 154 -21.42 8.72 -2.21
C SER A 154 -21.12 9.11 -0.76
N THR A 155 -19.88 9.39 -0.43
CA THR A 155 -19.49 9.83 0.90
C THR A 155 -19.89 11.28 1.09
N LYS A 156 -20.91 11.51 1.94
CA LYS A 156 -21.11 12.83 2.51
C LYS A 156 -19.89 13.18 3.34
N GLU A 157 -19.30 14.33 3.07
CA GLU A 157 -18.35 14.94 3.98
C GLU A 157 -19.14 15.26 5.28
N GLU A 158 -18.81 14.57 6.36
CA GLU A 158 -19.17 14.98 7.72
C GLU A 158 -18.05 15.82 8.30
#